data_490c2d516f4fe5f387ebc17eeffaf110
#
_entry.id   490c2d516f4fe5f387ebc17eeffaf110
#
_cell.length_a   1.000
_cell.length_b   1.000
_cell.length_c   1.000
_cell.angle_alpha   90.00
_cell.angle_beta   90.00
_cell.angle_gamma   90.00
#
_symmetry.space_group_name_H-M   'P 1'
#
loop_
_entity.id
_entity.type
_entity.pdbx_description
1 polymer ?
#
loop_
_entity_poly.entity_id
_entity_poly.type
_entity_poly.pdbx_seq_one_letter_code
_entity_poly.pdbx_strand_id
1 'polypeptide(L)'
;GYINPFDWCDQLNSLELPGIYFRALYYKPTFHKWANQTIGGAHLQITDPHLIQPHRVGLQLLGTTRRMYAEQLQWRSKAYEFVLDRLAIDLLFGDSEARELIDQYASVEQLDEYSNRCQQESEKFREERAPFLRY
;
A
#
# COMPACT_ATOMS: atom_id res chain seq x y z
N GLY A 1 10.04 9.14 -13.67
CA GLY A 1 8.84 8.74 -12.96
C GLY A 1 7.63 9.54 -13.42
N TYR A 2 6.48 8.95 -13.32
CA TYR A 2 5.21 9.55 -13.78
C TYR A 2 4.44 10.26 -12.65
N ILE A 3 4.83 10.06 -11.39
CA ILE A 3 4.15 10.63 -10.23
C ILE A 3 4.54 12.12 -10.06
N ASN A 4 3.53 13.01 -10.04
CA ASN A 4 3.67 14.33 -9.43
C ASN A 4 3.56 14.17 -7.92
N PRO A 5 4.64 14.38 -7.14
CA PRO A 5 4.62 14.08 -5.72
C PRO A 5 3.73 15.02 -4.91
N PHE A 6 3.53 16.26 -5.36
CA PHE A 6 2.69 17.22 -4.64
C PHE A 6 1.22 16.83 -4.75
N ASP A 7 0.69 16.69 -5.98
CA ASP A 7 -0.70 16.30 -6.21
C ASP A 7 -1.04 14.96 -5.55
N TRP A 8 -0.09 14.01 -5.63
CA TRP A 8 -0.26 12.68 -5.05
C TRP A 8 -0.29 12.70 -3.52
N CYS A 9 0.64 13.45 -2.88
CA CYS A 9 0.64 13.59 -1.42
C CYS A 9 -0.57 14.39 -0.93
N ASP A 10 -1.02 15.41 -1.65
CA ASP A 10 -2.21 16.17 -1.30
C ASP A 10 -3.44 15.26 -1.31
N GLN A 11 -3.60 14.41 -2.33
CA GLN A 11 -4.67 13.42 -2.36
C GLN A 11 -4.57 12.39 -1.22
N LEU A 12 -3.37 11.90 -0.90
CA LEU A 12 -3.17 10.97 0.21
C LEU A 12 -3.45 11.61 1.57
N ASN A 13 -3.01 12.85 1.78
CA ASN A 13 -3.25 13.58 3.03
C ASN A 13 -4.73 13.97 3.21
N SER A 14 -5.47 14.19 2.10
CA SER A 14 -6.92 14.45 2.16
C SER A 14 -7.74 13.25 2.66
N LEU A 15 -7.17 12.06 2.71
CA LEU A 15 -7.79 10.87 3.30
C LEU A 15 -7.74 10.88 4.84
N GLU A 16 -6.99 11.78 5.44
CA GLU A 16 -6.86 11.95 6.90
C GLU A 16 -6.53 10.63 7.62
N LEU A 17 -5.64 9.81 7.04
CA LEU A 17 -5.26 8.52 7.62
C LEU A 17 -4.58 8.73 8.98
N PRO A 18 -5.05 8.06 10.05
CA PRO A 18 -4.53 8.28 11.38
C PRO A 18 -3.05 7.90 11.51
N GLY A 19 -2.28 8.72 12.22
CA GLY A 19 -0.89 8.41 12.62
C GLY A 19 0.14 8.52 11.49
N ILE A 20 -0.21 9.09 10.33
CA ILE A 20 0.70 9.23 9.20
C ILE A 20 0.48 10.56 8.45
N TYR A 21 1.57 11.08 7.90
CA TYR A 21 1.57 12.20 6.97
C TYR A 21 2.46 11.90 5.78
N PHE A 22 2.04 12.24 4.57
CA PHE A 22 2.77 12.03 3.32
C PHE A 22 3.43 13.33 2.89
N ARG A 23 4.75 13.40 2.97
CA ARG A 23 5.54 14.56 2.54
C ARG A 23 6.05 14.36 1.12
N ALA A 24 5.66 15.23 0.20
CA ALA A 24 6.12 15.23 -1.16
C ALA A 24 7.64 15.44 -1.27
N LEU A 25 8.29 14.67 -2.13
CA LEU A 25 9.71 14.86 -2.43
C LEU A 25 10.05 14.37 -3.85
N TYR A 26 11.14 14.92 -4.38
CA TYR A 26 11.86 14.34 -5.51
C TYR A 26 13.14 13.69 -5.03
N TYR A 27 13.49 12.55 -5.61
CA TYR A 27 14.74 11.86 -5.32
C TYR A 27 15.32 11.20 -6.56
N LYS A 28 16.59 10.83 -6.48
CA LYS A 28 17.33 10.22 -7.60
C LYS A 28 17.98 8.93 -7.11
N PRO A 29 17.39 7.75 -7.39
CA PRO A 29 18.01 6.47 -7.04
C PRO A 29 19.37 6.33 -7.71
N THR A 30 20.33 5.75 -7.00
CA THR A 30 21.69 5.52 -7.52
C THR A 30 21.84 4.14 -8.16
N PHE A 31 20.93 3.20 -7.88
CA PHE A 31 20.97 1.83 -8.37
C PHE A 31 19.56 1.25 -8.54
N HIS A 32 19.44 0.06 -9.14
CA HIS A 32 18.19 -0.63 -9.46
C HIS A 32 17.26 0.16 -10.40
N LYS A 33 15.96 -0.03 -10.22
CA LYS A 33 14.92 0.59 -11.05
C LYS A 33 14.98 2.12 -10.92
N TRP A 34 14.87 2.81 -12.04
CA TRP A 34 14.94 4.27 -12.15
C TRP A 34 16.29 4.90 -11.78
N ALA A 35 17.38 4.10 -11.74
CA ALA A 35 18.73 4.61 -11.45
C ALA A 35 19.06 5.84 -12.28
N ASN A 36 19.61 6.87 -11.62
CA ASN A 36 20.00 8.16 -12.20
C ASN A 36 18.89 9.00 -12.83
N GLN A 37 17.61 8.67 -12.61
CA GLN A 37 16.47 9.48 -13.00
C GLN A 37 15.88 10.19 -11.78
N THR A 38 15.49 11.46 -11.94
CA THR A 38 14.71 12.15 -10.91
C THR A 38 13.29 11.66 -10.94
N ILE A 39 12.80 11.14 -9.81
CA ILE A 39 11.44 10.62 -9.66
C ILE A 39 10.72 11.28 -8.50
N GLY A 40 9.41 11.49 -8.66
CA GLY A 40 8.53 11.96 -7.59
C GLY A 40 8.11 10.81 -6.68
N GLY A 41 7.88 11.12 -5.42
CA GLY A 41 7.43 10.16 -4.42
C GLY A 41 7.01 10.83 -3.11
N ALA A 42 6.74 10.02 -2.11
CA ALA A 42 6.37 10.47 -0.78
C ALA A 42 7.34 9.92 0.28
N HIS A 43 7.68 10.76 1.25
CA HIS A 43 8.23 10.31 2.51
C HIS A 43 7.09 10.12 3.51
N LEU A 44 6.90 8.89 3.95
CA LEU A 44 5.91 8.52 4.93
C LEU A 44 6.41 8.91 6.33
N GLN A 45 5.79 9.91 6.93
CA GLN A 45 6.11 10.38 8.27
C GLN A 45 5.09 9.80 9.26
N ILE A 46 5.55 8.91 10.13
CA ILE A 46 4.71 8.37 11.20
C ILE A 46 4.59 9.45 12.27
N THR A 47 3.39 9.98 12.45
CA THR A 47 3.07 11.02 13.43
C THR A 47 2.59 10.43 14.76
N ASP A 48 1.95 9.25 14.71
CA ASP A 48 1.59 8.48 15.90
C ASP A 48 1.64 6.96 15.59
N PRO A 49 2.62 6.22 16.17
CA PRO A 49 2.77 4.79 15.91
C PRO A 49 1.65 3.93 16.52
N HIS A 50 0.84 4.47 17.44
CA HIS A 50 -0.28 3.74 18.04
C HIS A 50 -1.56 3.83 17.21
N LEU A 51 -1.66 4.83 16.33
CA LEU A 51 -2.84 5.07 15.49
C LEU A 51 -2.67 4.54 14.07
N ILE A 52 -1.42 4.39 13.60
CA ILE A 52 -1.17 3.96 12.23
C ILE A 52 -1.65 2.52 11.99
N GLN A 53 -2.34 2.31 10.88
CA GLN A 53 -2.73 1.00 10.36
C GLN A 53 -1.97 0.73 9.06
N PRO A 54 -0.79 0.08 9.09
CA PRO A 54 0.09 -0.04 7.91
C PRO A 54 -0.57 -0.70 6.71
N HIS A 55 -1.42 -1.73 6.94
CA HIS A 55 -2.16 -2.41 5.88
C HIS A 55 -3.12 -1.44 5.17
N ARG A 56 -3.93 -0.67 5.94
CA ARG A 56 -4.82 0.36 5.40
C ARG A 56 -4.06 1.43 4.63
N VAL A 57 -2.92 1.90 5.18
CA VAL A 57 -2.05 2.87 4.51
C VAL A 57 -1.58 2.35 3.15
N GLY A 58 -1.11 1.11 3.08
CA GLY A 58 -0.67 0.46 1.84
C GLY A 58 -1.79 0.37 0.79
N LEU A 59 -2.99 -0.05 1.21
CA LEU A 59 -4.17 -0.13 0.35
C LEU A 59 -4.56 1.23 -0.22
N GLN A 60 -4.69 2.24 0.62
CA GLN A 60 -5.09 3.58 0.20
C GLN A 60 -4.03 4.25 -0.68
N LEU A 61 -2.74 4.01 -0.41
CA LEU A 61 -1.64 4.47 -1.26
C LEU A 61 -1.74 3.87 -2.67
N LEU A 62 -1.95 2.56 -2.79
CA LEU A 62 -2.07 1.88 -4.07
C LEU A 62 -3.38 2.26 -4.79
N GLY A 63 -4.50 2.32 -4.07
CA GLY A 63 -5.79 2.74 -4.62
C GLY A 63 -5.75 4.17 -5.16
N THR A 64 -5.17 5.11 -4.41
CA THR A 64 -4.97 6.49 -4.85
C THR A 64 -4.05 6.55 -6.07
N THR A 65 -2.97 5.78 -6.09
CA THR A 65 -2.08 5.70 -7.24
C THR A 65 -2.81 5.17 -8.47
N ARG A 66 -3.64 4.13 -8.33
CA ARG A 66 -4.45 3.61 -9.44
C ARG A 66 -5.43 4.65 -9.97
N ARG A 67 -6.13 5.36 -9.10
CA ARG A 67 -7.09 6.40 -9.51
C ARG A 67 -6.42 7.56 -10.27
N MET A 68 -5.21 7.98 -9.83
CA MET A 68 -4.49 9.11 -10.43
C MET A 68 -3.67 8.74 -11.67
N TYR A 69 -3.13 7.51 -11.71
CA TYR A 69 -2.13 7.08 -12.69
C TYR A 69 -2.45 5.69 -13.28
N ALA A 70 -3.71 5.49 -13.67
CA ALA A 70 -4.24 4.21 -14.11
C ALA A 70 -3.43 3.50 -15.19
N GLU A 71 -3.04 4.25 -16.22
CA GLU A 71 -2.31 3.71 -17.38
C GLU A 71 -0.84 3.38 -17.05
N GLN A 72 -0.27 4.08 -16.07
CA GLN A 72 1.14 3.94 -15.71
C GLN A 72 1.38 2.89 -14.61
N LEU A 73 0.38 2.67 -13.74
CA LEU A 73 0.48 1.66 -12.68
C LEU A 73 0.31 0.26 -13.26
N GLN A 74 1.38 -0.51 -13.22
CA GLN A 74 1.39 -1.90 -13.68
C GLN A 74 1.88 -2.82 -12.58
N TRP A 75 1.17 -3.93 -12.38
CA TRP A 75 1.60 -4.96 -11.45
C TRP A 75 2.82 -5.72 -11.99
N ARG A 76 3.72 -6.08 -11.09
CA ARG A 76 4.86 -6.92 -11.44
C ARG A 76 4.38 -8.32 -11.80
N SER A 77 4.66 -8.77 -13.03
CA SER A 77 4.30 -10.09 -13.54
C SER A 77 5.40 -11.15 -13.41
N LYS A 78 6.63 -10.75 -12.98
CA LYS A 78 7.74 -11.69 -12.79
C LYS A 78 7.50 -12.52 -11.53
N ALA A 79 7.95 -13.78 -11.56
CA ALA A 79 7.95 -14.66 -10.41
C ALA A 79 8.46 -13.98 -9.13
N TYR A 80 7.82 -14.28 -8.01
CA TYR A 80 8.17 -13.79 -6.70
C TYR A 80 8.17 -14.96 -5.71
N GLU A 81 9.23 -15.06 -4.88
CA GLU A 81 9.39 -16.14 -3.88
C GLU A 81 9.16 -17.56 -4.47
N PHE A 82 9.68 -17.79 -5.68
CA PHE A 82 9.55 -19.06 -6.43
C PHE A 82 8.12 -19.43 -6.85
N VAL A 83 7.13 -18.53 -6.68
CA VAL A 83 5.76 -18.73 -7.13
C VAL A 83 5.60 -18.15 -8.54
N LEU A 84 5.07 -18.96 -9.46
CA LEU A 84 4.98 -18.64 -10.89
C LEU A 84 3.54 -18.30 -11.34
N ASP A 85 2.54 -18.72 -10.59
CA ASP A 85 1.12 -18.68 -10.93
C ASP A 85 0.33 -17.56 -10.21
N ARG A 86 0.99 -16.79 -9.36
CA ARG A 86 0.41 -15.66 -8.65
C ARG A 86 1.22 -14.40 -8.83
N LEU A 87 0.56 -13.26 -8.82
CA LEU A 87 1.24 -11.97 -8.82
C LEU A 87 1.90 -11.70 -7.45
N ALA A 88 3.05 -11.03 -7.48
CA ALA A 88 3.75 -10.66 -6.25
C ALA A 88 2.86 -9.90 -5.26
N ILE A 89 1.98 -9.05 -5.75
CA ILE A 89 1.06 -8.26 -4.92
C ILE A 89 0.03 -9.15 -4.20
N ASP A 90 -0.49 -10.19 -4.86
CA ASP A 90 -1.45 -11.13 -4.27
C ASP A 90 -0.78 -11.96 -3.15
N LEU A 91 0.49 -12.30 -3.32
CA LEU A 91 1.27 -12.97 -2.27
C LEU A 91 1.54 -12.06 -1.06
N LEU A 92 1.78 -10.78 -1.30
CA LEU A 92 2.04 -9.79 -0.24
C LEU A 92 0.79 -9.42 0.56
N PHE A 93 -0.37 -9.38 -0.07
CA PHE A 93 -1.66 -9.17 0.63
C PHE A 93 -2.24 -10.46 1.21
N GLY A 94 -1.84 -11.63 0.68
CA GLY A 94 -2.35 -12.94 1.09
C GLY A 94 -3.45 -13.48 0.18
N ASP A 95 -4.13 -12.61 -0.58
CA ASP A 95 -5.16 -12.94 -1.55
C ASP A 95 -5.13 -12.01 -2.78
N SER A 96 -6.03 -12.23 -3.75
CA SER A 96 -6.18 -11.36 -4.93
C SER A 96 -7.19 -10.22 -4.75
N GLU A 97 -8.00 -10.24 -3.68
CA GLU A 97 -9.12 -9.31 -3.51
C GLU A 97 -8.65 -7.86 -3.44
N ALA A 98 -7.55 -7.60 -2.70
CA ALA A 98 -6.97 -6.26 -2.61
C ALA A 98 -6.61 -5.69 -3.99
N ARG A 99 -5.94 -6.49 -4.82
CA ARG A 99 -5.57 -6.10 -6.19
C ARG A 99 -6.80 -5.89 -7.07
N GLU A 100 -7.77 -6.77 -6.99
CA GLU A 100 -9.00 -6.70 -7.78
C GLU A 100 -9.83 -5.45 -7.45
N LEU A 101 -9.97 -5.11 -6.17
CA LEU A 101 -10.58 -3.86 -5.74
C LEU A 101 -9.84 -2.64 -6.29
N ILE A 102 -8.50 -2.62 -6.21
CA ILE A 102 -7.69 -1.54 -6.74
C ILE A 102 -7.85 -1.43 -8.26
N ASP A 103 -7.83 -2.54 -9.00
CA ASP A 103 -7.99 -2.56 -10.45
C ASP A 103 -9.39 -2.13 -10.92
N GLN A 104 -10.40 -2.33 -10.09
CA GLN A 104 -11.78 -1.87 -10.30
C GLN A 104 -12.01 -0.41 -9.83
N TYR A 105 -10.97 0.30 -9.45
CA TYR A 105 -11.05 1.68 -8.95
C TYR A 105 -11.93 1.82 -7.70
N ALA A 106 -11.88 0.85 -6.80
CA ALA A 106 -12.63 0.86 -5.55
C ALA A 106 -12.50 2.20 -4.82
N SER A 107 -13.59 2.61 -4.19
CA SER A 107 -13.62 3.83 -3.38
C SER A 107 -12.78 3.69 -2.12
N VAL A 108 -12.55 4.81 -1.44
CA VAL A 108 -11.84 4.84 -0.14
C VAL A 108 -12.55 3.92 0.86
N GLU A 109 -13.86 4.00 0.92
CA GLU A 109 -14.72 3.24 1.83
C GLU A 109 -14.64 1.73 1.55
N GLN A 110 -14.66 1.33 0.29
CA GLN A 110 -14.54 -0.09 -0.09
C GLN A 110 -13.19 -0.69 0.29
N LEU A 111 -12.10 0.09 0.11
CA LEU A 111 -10.77 -0.33 0.57
C LEU A 111 -10.67 -0.38 2.10
N ASP A 112 -11.33 0.54 2.79
CA ASP A 112 -11.41 0.55 4.25
C ASP A 112 -12.22 -0.64 4.79
N GLU A 113 -13.34 -0.99 4.15
CA GLU A 113 -14.12 -2.19 4.49
C GLU A 113 -13.28 -3.47 4.37
N TYR A 114 -12.54 -3.61 3.26
CA TYR A 114 -11.62 -4.73 3.10
C TYR A 114 -10.54 -4.74 4.20
N SER A 115 -9.90 -3.60 4.47
CA SER A 115 -8.88 -3.49 5.52
C SER A 115 -9.41 -3.85 6.90
N ASN A 116 -10.64 -3.43 7.24
CA ASN A 116 -11.28 -3.75 8.51
C ASN A 116 -11.58 -5.24 8.65
N ARG A 117 -11.99 -5.94 7.59
CA ARG A 117 -12.16 -7.41 7.60
C ARG A 117 -10.83 -8.11 7.89
N CYS A 118 -9.76 -7.72 7.18
CA CYS A 118 -8.42 -8.27 7.41
C CYS A 118 -7.94 -8.05 8.85
N GLN A 119 -8.23 -6.88 9.43
CA GLN A 119 -7.90 -6.61 10.83
C GLN A 119 -8.66 -7.53 11.79
N GLN A 120 -9.95 -7.75 11.58
CA GLN A 120 -10.75 -8.66 12.42
C GLN A 120 -10.23 -10.10 12.35
N GLU A 121 -9.84 -10.57 11.15
CA GLU A 121 -9.23 -11.89 10.98
C GLU A 121 -7.87 -11.98 11.69
N SER A 122 -7.05 -10.93 11.60
CA SER A 122 -5.78 -10.84 12.30
C SER A 122 -5.93 -10.88 13.83
N GLU A 123 -7.00 -10.28 14.37
CA GLU A 123 -7.28 -10.31 15.79
C GLU A 123 -7.72 -11.70 16.26
N LYS A 124 -8.56 -12.40 15.51
CA LYS A 124 -8.90 -13.81 15.78
C LYS A 124 -7.63 -14.68 15.82
N PHE A 125 -6.77 -14.53 14.81
CA PHE A 125 -5.50 -15.25 14.79
C PHE A 125 -4.59 -14.90 15.98
N ARG A 126 -4.62 -13.65 16.44
CA ARG A 126 -3.87 -13.23 17.65
C ARG A 126 -4.33 -14.01 18.88
N GLU A 127 -5.63 -14.20 19.05
CA GLU A 127 -6.20 -14.99 20.14
C GLU A 127 -5.83 -16.48 20.02
N GLU A 128 -5.96 -17.05 18.82
CA GLU A 128 -5.62 -18.44 18.52
C GLU A 128 -4.15 -18.76 18.78
N ARG A 129 -3.22 -17.85 18.40
CA ARG A 129 -1.79 -18.05 18.59
C ARG A 129 -1.29 -17.78 20.01
N ALA A 130 -2.06 -17.04 20.84
CA ALA A 130 -1.63 -16.62 22.17
C ALA A 130 -1.14 -17.79 23.06
N PRO A 131 -1.78 -18.98 23.09
CA PRO A 131 -1.30 -20.12 23.88
C PRO A 131 0.06 -20.68 23.44
N PHE A 132 0.50 -20.36 22.22
CA PHE A 132 1.76 -20.87 21.64
C PHE A 132 2.92 -19.87 21.80
N LEU A 133 2.65 -18.65 22.24
CA LEU A 133 3.67 -17.64 22.50
C LEU A 133 4.37 -17.92 23.83
N ARG A 134 5.69 -17.84 23.85
CA ARG A 134 6.52 -18.07 25.04
C ARG A 134 6.90 -16.77 25.76
N TYR A 135 6.53 -15.62 25.24
CA TYR A 135 6.84 -14.27 25.72
C TYR A 135 5.76 -13.27 25.30
#